data_2899a6b9f6ccfaf6119eb503218d3ebb
#
_entry.id   2899a6b9f6ccfaf6119eb503218d3ebb
#
_cell.length_a   1.000
_cell.length_b   1.000
_cell.length_c   1.000
_cell.angle_alpha   90.00
_cell.angle_beta   90.00
_cell.angle_gamma   90.00
#
_symmetry.space_group_name_H-M   'P 1'
#
loop_
_entity.id
_entity.type
_entity.pdbx_description
1 polymer ?
#
loop_
_entity_poly.entity_id
_entity_poly.type
_entity_poly.pdbx_seq_one_letter_code
_entity_poly.pdbx_strand_id
1 'polypeptide(L)'
;MLPKRVFLFLDHIKKIKMEEVVSDIPLITNDAVTFGILAGLLLAIFRFGEHPLGAKFYKVIPALLLCYFLPSLFSTFGIISPKWIDVTAAKEALMAAGYDLSSVNSFKELKNFVLTKEVPSGLIDPFIGKSQLYFMASRYLLPGSLILLTLSISLKEVFRLGPKALIMFVAGTIGVVIGGPLAILLFSFIAPDVVGGVPPHEVWRGMTTIAGSWIGGGANQAAMFEIFRGDENLITGSMYSMMITVDIIVAEVWMFFLLLGVGKSARIDRFFKADSSSVESLKNYMHNFSKKIERVPSFTDFTVILGIAFGLTGLAHLLSSIIAPAIKENAPYLADTFSLGSGFFWLIVLATAFGIALSFTKARNYEGAGASKIGGVFIYILVATIGMKMNVMAVFENPAIFLVGLTWMIVHVVILVVVAKIIRAPYFFLAVGSKANIGGAASAPVVAAAFHPSLAPVGVLLAVLGYAMGTYGALICGYLMQAVAP
;
A
#
# COMPACT_ATOMS: atom_id res chain seq x y z
N MET A 1 -36.82 -13.24 4.32
CA MET A 1 -35.75 -14.23 4.13
C MET A 1 -34.75 -13.66 3.14
N LEU A 2 -33.57 -13.28 3.59
CA LEU A 2 -32.50 -12.83 2.70
C LEU A 2 -32.05 -14.01 1.81
N PRO A 3 -31.76 -13.80 0.52
CA PRO A 3 -31.41 -14.88 -0.38
C PRO A 3 -30.13 -15.58 0.07
N LYS A 4 -30.04 -16.91 -0.08
CA LYS A 4 -28.87 -17.74 0.29
C LYS A 4 -27.52 -17.16 -0.20
N ARG A 5 -27.51 -16.39 -1.30
CA ARG A 5 -26.33 -15.70 -1.84
C ARG A 5 -25.79 -14.59 -0.92
N VAL A 6 -26.66 -13.92 -0.15
CA VAL A 6 -26.23 -12.88 0.83
C VAL A 6 -25.57 -13.53 2.05
N PHE A 7 -26.05 -14.71 2.47
CA PHE A 7 -25.42 -15.46 3.56
C PHE A 7 -24.03 -16.01 3.16
N LEU A 8 -23.91 -16.53 1.94
CA LEU A 8 -22.61 -16.96 1.37
C LEU A 8 -21.62 -15.79 1.24
N PHE A 9 -22.09 -14.60 0.85
CA PHE A 9 -21.28 -13.40 0.73
C PHE A 9 -20.81 -12.87 2.10
N LEU A 10 -21.68 -12.91 3.11
CA LEU A 10 -21.32 -12.51 4.49
C LEU A 10 -20.36 -13.52 5.16
N ASP A 11 -20.49 -14.82 4.89
CA ASP A 11 -19.54 -15.84 5.34
C ASP A 11 -18.18 -15.70 4.64
N HIS A 12 -18.17 -15.30 3.38
CA HIS A 12 -16.94 -15.03 2.62
C HIS A 12 -16.14 -13.85 3.17
N ILE A 13 -16.83 -12.73 3.50
CA ILE A 13 -16.20 -11.56 4.14
C ILE A 13 -15.59 -11.94 5.50
N LYS A 14 -16.14 -12.93 6.18
CA LYS A 14 -15.62 -13.41 7.47
C LYS A 14 -14.39 -14.32 7.33
N LYS A 15 -14.27 -15.14 6.26
CA LYS A 15 -13.12 -16.01 6.00
C LYS A 15 -11.79 -15.22 5.80
N ILE A 16 -11.86 -14.01 5.26
CA ILE A 16 -10.69 -13.15 4.99
C ILE A 16 -9.91 -12.74 6.26
N LYS A 17 -10.50 -12.83 7.44
CA LYS A 17 -9.87 -12.35 8.68
C LYS A 17 -8.64 -13.17 9.09
N MET A 18 -8.67 -14.51 8.99
CA MET A 18 -7.51 -15.36 9.36
C MET A 18 -6.35 -15.20 8.37
N GLU A 19 -6.63 -14.95 7.11
CA GLU A 19 -5.61 -14.73 6.08
C GLU A 19 -4.71 -13.54 6.40
N GLU A 20 -5.29 -12.47 6.97
CA GLU A 20 -4.58 -11.26 7.34
C GLU A 20 -3.85 -11.35 8.69
N VAL A 21 -4.06 -12.40 9.49
CA VAL A 21 -3.38 -12.60 10.78
C VAL A 21 -1.90 -12.92 10.52
N VAL A 22 -1.01 -12.18 11.18
CA VAL A 22 0.44 -12.23 10.92
C VAL A 22 1.24 -12.86 12.06
N SER A 23 0.66 -13.00 13.26
CA SER A 23 1.36 -13.53 14.43
C SER A 23 0.41 -14.16 15.46
N ASP A 24 0.99 -14.85 16.43
CA ASP A 24 0.40 -15.08 17.75
C ASP A 24 0.29 -13.76 18.52
N ILE A 25 -0.25 -13.77 19.74
CA ILE A 25 -0.38 -12.58 20.61
C ILE A 25 0.98 -11.90 20.74
N PRO A 26 1.12 -10.63 20.34
CA PRO A 26 2.35 -9.89 20.52
C PRO A 26 2.56 -9.50 21.99
N LEU A 27 3.79 -9.10 22.34
CA LEU A 27 4.11 -8.62 23.68
C LEU A 27 3.23 -7.43 24.11
N ILE A 28 2.85 -6.58 23.14
CA ILE A 28 2.05 -5.36 23.34
C ILE A 28 0.84 -5.39 22.41
N THR A 29 -0.34 -5.51 23.01
CA THR A 29 -1.64 -5.50 22.32
C THR A 29 -2.38 -4.17 22.45
N ASN A 30 -1.97 -3.31 23.40
CA ASN A 30 -2.61 -2.03 23.66
C ASN A 30 -2.20 -0.98 22.62
N ASP A 31 -3.16 -0.46 21.85
CA ASP A 31 -2.93 0.51 20.79
C ASP A 31 -2.31 1.83 21.26
N ALA A 32 -2.65 2.30 22.48
CA ALA A 32 -2.05 3.53 23.00
C ALA A 32 -0.55 3.34 23.28
N VAL A 33 -0.17 2.19 23.84
CA VAL A 33 1.24 1.84 24.08
C VAL A 33 1.97 1.64 22.76
N THR A 34 1.38 0.90 21.81
CA THR A 34 1.94 0.71 20.46
C THR A 34 2.14 2.04 19.75
N PHE A 35 1.15 2.95 19.81
CA PHE A 35 1.27 4.29 19.24
C PHE A 35 2.39 5.11 19.92
N GLY A 36 2.52 5.01 21.23
CA GLY A 36 3.61 5.62 22.00
C GLY A 36 4.99 5.14 21.54
N ILE A 37 5.14 3.84 21.28
CA ILE A 37 6.38 3.26 20.74
C ILE A 37 6.66 3.81 19.34
N LEU A 38 5.67 3.80 18.44
CA LEU A 38 5.83 4.34 17.08
C LEU A 38 6.19 5.84 17.10
N ALA A 39 5.51 6.63 17.93
CA ALA A 39 5.83 8.05 18.11
C ALA A 39 7.23 8.26 18.70
N GLY A 40 7.64 7.43 19.67
CA GLY A 40 8.99 7.45 20.24
C GLY A 40 10.07 7.10 19.22
N LEU A 41 9.82 6.13 18.33
CA LEU A 41 10.71 5.82 17.20
C LEU A 41 10.84 7.01 16.25
N LEU A 42 9.71 7.66 15.88
CA LEU A 42 9.73 8.86 15.04
C LEU A 42 10.53 9.98 15.72
N LEU A 43 10.28 10.23 17.01
CA LEU A 43 11.06 11.21 17.79
C LEU A 43 12.57 10.91 17.73
N ALA A 44 12.95 9.66 18.00
CA ALA A 44 14.37 9.25 17.99
C ALA A 44 15.01 9.46 16.61
N ILE A 45 14.31 9.07 15.52
CA ILE A 45 14.78 9.22 14.14
C ILE A 45 15.01 10.70 13.82
N PHE A 46 14.04 11.57 14.09
CA PHE A 46 14.16 13.00 13.76
C PHE A 46 15.18 13.71 14.62
N ARG A 47 15.23 13.41 15.93
CA ARG A 47 16.28 13.98 16.83
C ARG A 47 17.67 13.51 16.43
N PHE A 48 17.84 12.25 16.04
CA PHE A 48 19.12 11.78 15.50
C PHE A 48 19.55 12.55 14.26
N GLY A 49 18.61 12.96 13.41
CA GLY A 49 18.87 13.76 12.21
C GLY A 49 19.46 15.16 12.50
N GLU A 50 19.17 15.72 13.67
CA GLU A 50 19.73 17.01 14.12
C GLU A 50 21.18 16.86 14.62
N HIS A 51 21.62 15.65 14.99
CA HIS A 51 22.98 15.38 15.41
C HIS A 51 23.92 15.29 14.19
N PRO A 52 25.19 15.79 14.26
CA PRO A 52 26.12 15.78 13.12
C PRO A 52 26.35 14.40 12.49
N LEU A 53 26.35 13.32 13.30
CA LEU A 53 26.45 11.94 12.81
C LEU A 53 25.18 11.52 12.06
N GLY A 54 24.01 11.84 12.59
CA GLY A 54 22.72 11.57 11.96
C GLY A 54 22.54 12.32 10.64
N ALA A 55 22.95 13.58 10.59
CA ALA A 55 22.94 14.38 9.36
C ALA A 55 23.82 13.78 8.26
N LYS A 56 24.98 13.17 8.61
CA LYS A 56 25.82 12.42 7.65
C LYS A 56 25.16 11.12 7.23
N PHE A 57 24.59 10.38 8.16
CA PHE A 57 23.90 9.11 7.91
C PHE A 57 22.70 9.30 7.00
N TYR A 58 21.89 10.34 7.20
CA TYR A 58 20.69 10.60 6.38
C TYR A 58 20.97 11.12 4.97
N LYS A 59 22.22 11.45 4.65
CA LYS A 59 22.63 11.66 3.25
C LYS A 59 22.66 10.35 2.45
N VAL A 60 22.75 9.21 3.12
CA VAL A 60 22.82 7.88 2.50
C VAL A 60 21.51 7.13 2.69
N ILE A 61 20.96 7.13 3.90
CA ILE A 61 19.74 6.43 4.27
C ILE A 61 18.69 7.47 4.69
N PRO A 62 17.66 7.74 3.87
CA PRO A 62 16.61 8.70 4.21
C PRO A 62 15.90 8.37 5.52
N ALA A 63 15.57 9.40 6.34
CA ALA A 63 14.85 9.21 7.59
C ALA A 63 13.51 8.46 7.40
N LEU A 64 12.81 8.72 6.29
CA LEU A 64 11.55 8.04 5.94
C LEU A 64 11.71 6.53 5.87
N LEU A 65 12.85 6.04 5.38
CA LEU A 65 13.15 4.62 5.34
C LEU A 65 13.19 4.00 6.73
N LEU A 66 13.82 4.69 7.71
CA LEU A 66 13.87 4.22 9.09
C LEU A 66 12.49 4.26 9.75
N CYS A 67 11.68 5.30 9.46
CA CYS A 67 10.31 5.39 9.95
C CYS A 67 9.44 4.21 9.50
N TYR A 68 9.79 3.59 8.40
CA TYR A 68 9.15 2.40 7.86
C TYR A 68 9.79 1.10 8.40
N PHE A 69 11.12 1.00 8.30
CA PHE A 69 11.85 -0.25 8.58
C PHE A 69 11.92 -0.60 10.07
N LEU A 70 12.14 0.38 10.98
CA LEU A 70 12.23 0.07 12.40
C LEU A 70 10.93 -0.51 12.98
N PRO A 71 9.73 0.04 12.69
CA PRO A 71 8.48 -0.62 13.11
C PRO A 71 8.32 -2.05 12.58
N SER A 72 8.84 -2.37 11.38
CA SER A 72 8.77 -3.73 10.84
C SER A 72 9.62 -4.72 11.63
N LEU A 73 10.75 -4.29 12.19
CA LEU A 73 11.55 -5.12 13.10
C LEU A 73 10.78 -5.41 14.40
N PHE A 74 10.11 -4.41 14.99
CA PHE A 74 9.29 -4.61 16.19
C PHE A 74 8.17 -5.61 15.94
N SER A 75 7.55 -5.57 14.76
CA SER A 75 6.55 -6.56 14.36
C SER A 75 7.15 -7.94 14.13
N THR A 76 8.29 -8.01 13.45
CA THR A 76 9.00 -9.27 13.17
C THR A 76 9.41 -10.00 14.45
N PHE A 77 9.83 -9.25 15.48
CA PHE A 77 10.19 -9.83 16.78
C PHE A 77 9.00 -10.05 17.73
N GLY A 78 7.75 -9.87 17.25
CA GLY A 78 6.55 -10.12 18.03
C GLY A 78 6.33 -9.14 19.19
N ILE A 79 6.99 -7.96 19.16
CA ILE A 79 6.78 -6.92 20.18
C ILE A 79 5.45 -6.23 19.96
N ILE A 80 5.12 -5.88 18.72
CA ILE A 80 3.84 -5.30 18.28
C ILE A 80 3.31 -6.09 17.09
N SER A 81 2.01 -6.06 16.81
CA SER A 81 1.44 -6.70 15.62
C SER A 81 0.23 -5.91 15.11
N PRO A 82 0.01 -5.84 13.79
CA PRO A 82 -1.21 -5.24 13.25
C PRO A 82 -2.44 -6.11 13.47
N LYS A 83 -2.24 -7.44 13.49
CA LYS A 83 -3.32 -8.42 13.64
C LYS A 83 -2.76 -9.75 14.12
N TRP A 84 -3.33 -10.29 15.18
CA TRP A 84 -2.86 -11.50 15.85
C TRP A 84 -4.01 -12.43 16.19
N ILE A 85 -3.70 -13.65 16.60
CA ILE A 85 -4.65 -14.61 17.14
C ILE A 85 -4.13 -15.15 18.48
N ASP A 86 -5.03 -15.36 19.44
CA ASP A 86 -4.74 -16.17 20.62
C ASP A 86 -4.75 -17.64 20.21
N VAL A 87 -3.56 -18.18 19.92
CA VAL A 87 -3.38 -19.55 19.44
C VAL A 87 -3.88 -20.55 20.48
N THR A 88 -3.64 -20.30 21.77
CA THR A 88 -4.04 -21.21 22.85
C THR A 88 -5.56 -21.28 22.98
N ALA A 89 -6.21 -20.14 23.11
CA ALA A 89 -7.67 -20.08 23.24
C ALA A 89 -8.40 -20.55 21.97
N ALA A 90 -7.88 -20.21 20.78
CA ALA A 90 -8.44 -20.68 19.52
C ALA A 90 -8.33 -22.21 19.37
N LYS A 91 -7.19 -22.79 19.78
CA LYS A 91 -6.99 -24.25 19.77
C LYS A 91 -7.96 -24.96 20.71
N GLU A 92 -8.15 -24.46 21.93
CA GLU A 92 -9.12 -25.00 22.87
C GLU A 92 -10.55 -24.98 22.34
N ALA A 93 -10.97 -23.86 21.75
CA ALA A 93 -12.30 -23.71 21.17
C ALA A 93 -12.52 -24.66 19.97
N LEU A 94 -11.52 -24.85 19.12
CA LEU A 94 -11.59 -25.77 18.00
C LEU A 94 -11.64 -27.24 18.45
N MET A 95 -10.86 -27.61 19.47
CA MET A 95 -10.95 -28.94 20.06
C MET A 95 -12.32 -29.21 20.69
N ALA A 96 -12.90 -28.21 21.38
CA ALA A 96 -14.27 -28.32 21.90
C ALA A 96 -15.33 -28.43 20.80
N ALA A 97 -15.06 -27.90 19.60
CA ALA A 97 -15.90 -28.03 18.39
C ALA A 97 -15.66 -29.38 17.64
N GLY A 98 -14.79 -30.27 18.14
CA GLY A 98 -14.55 -31.62 17.59
C GLY A 98 -13.43 -31.70 16.55
N TYR A 99 -12.60 -30.67 16.39
CA TYR A 99 -11.44 -30.71 15.49
C TYR A 99 -10.25 -31.39 16.20
N ASP A 100 -9.54 -32.28 15.48
CA ASP A 100 -8.28 -32.84 15.94
C ASP A 100 -7.12 -31.90 15.65
N LEU A 101 -6.53 -31.36 16.71
CA LEU A 101 -5.41 -30.40 16.68
C LEU A 101 -4.17 -30.94 17.37
N SER A 102 -4.05 -32.28 17.48
CA SER A 102 -2.90 -32.93 18.14
C SER A 102 -1.56 -32.56 17.50
N SER A 103 -1.54 -32.32 16.20
CA SER A 103 -0.36 -31.90 15.43
C SER A 103 -0.14 -30.38 15.36
N VAL A 104 -1.03 -29.56 15.94
CA VAL A 104 -0.97 -28.11 15.86
C VAL A 104 -0.30 -27.55 17.12
N ASN A 105 0.94 -27.07 17.00
CA ASN A 105 1.74 -26.54 18.11
C ASN A 105 2.22 -25.12 17.94
N SER A 106 1.94 -24.51 16.78
CA SER A 106 2.39 -23.14 16.45
C SER A 106 1.31 -22.34 15.75
N PHE A 107 1.49 -21.00 15.75
CA PHE A 107 0.67 -20.08 14.97
C PHE A 107 0.57 -20.49 13.49
N LYS A 108 1.71 -20.88 12.89
CA LYS A 108 1.77 -21.28 11.47
C LYS A 108 0.91 -22.53 11.21
N GLU A 109 1.03 -23.54 12.06
CA GLU A 109 0.27 -24.78 11.93
C GLU A 109 -1.23 -24.52 12.14
N LEU A 110 -1.61 -23.70 13.14
CA LEU A 110 -3.00 -23.29 13.34
C LEU A 110 -3.55 -22.53 12.13
N LYS A 111 -2.80 -21.57 11.60
CA LYS A 111 -3.19 -20.80 10.43
C LYS A 111 -3.43 -21.71 9.22
N ASN A 112 -2.49 -22.61 8.94
CA ASN A 112 -2.62 -23.58 7.85
C ASN A 112 -3.81 -24.51 8.07
N PHE A 113 -4.01 -25.02 9.28
CA PHE A 113 -5.14 -25.89 9.61
C PHE A 113 -6.47 -25.19 9.34
N VAL A 114 -6.65 -23.96 9.88
CA VAL A 114 -7.87 -23.16 9.71
C VAL A 114 -8.17 -22.88 8.23
N LEU A 115 -7.15 -22.53 7.46
CA LEU A 115 -7.31 -22.19 6.04
C LEU A 115 -7.55 -23.44 5.18
N THR A 116 -6.87 -24.56 5.48
CA THR A 116 -6.99 -25.82 4.71
C THR A 116 -8.28 -26.56 5.01
N LYS A 117 -8.69 -26.60 6.29
CA LYS A 117 -9.92 -27.27 6.72
C LYS A 117 -11.17 -26.41 6.57
N GLU A 118 -11.01 -25.19 6.05
CA GLU A 118 -12.10 -24.22 5.87
C GLU A 118 -12.94 -24.03 7.14
N VAL A 119 -12.26 -23.89 8.29
CA VAL A 119 -12.92 -23.73 9.58
C VAL A 119 -13.88 -22.54 9.57
N PRO A 120 -15.12 -22.68 10.07
CA PRO A 120 -16.06 -21.57 10.13
C PRO A 120 -15.50 -20.39 10.92
N SER A 121 -15.56 -19.18 10.34
CA SER A 121 -15.01 -17.97 10.92
C SER A 121 -15.57 -17.66 12.32
N GLY A 122 -16.82 -18.01 12.58
CA GLY A 122 -17.44 -17.82 13.90
C GLY A 122 -16.73 -18.54 15.07
N LEU A 123 -15.96 -19.60 14.77
CA LEU A 123 -15.16 -20.32 15.76
C LEU A 123 -13.80 -19.67 16.04
N ILE A 124 -13.31 -18.84 15.12
CA ILE A 124 -11.96 -18.25 15.18
C ILE A 124 -12.01 -16.73 15.45
N ASP A 125 -12.99 -16.02 14.90
CA ASP A 125 -13.11 -14.57 15.00
C ASP A 125 -13.01 -14.02 16.45
N PRO A 126 -13.56 -14.67 17.49
CA PRO A 126 -13.47 -14.18 18.87
C PRO A 126 -12.05 -14.09 19.40
N PHE A 127 -11.13 -14.87 18.83
CA PHE A 127 -9.73 -14.97 19.28
C PHE A 127 -8.80 -14.11 18.44
N ILE A 128 -9.32 -13.40 17.41
CA ILE A 128 -8.51 -12.52 16.56
C ILE A 128 -8.53 -11.11 17.14
N GLY A 129 -7.35 -10.67 17.58
CA GLY A 129 -7.09 -9.28 17.95
C GLY A 129 -6.53 -8.48 16.76
N LYS A 130 -6.76 -7.18 16.76
CA LYS A 130 -6.23 -6.27 15.74
C LYS A 130 -5.95 -4.88 16.31
N SER A 131 -4.84 -4.30 15.87
CA SER A 131 -4.56 -2.88 16.09
C SER A 131 -5.40 -2.00 15.14
N GLN A 132 -5.95 -0.91 15.67
CA GLN A 132 -6.69 0.08 14.89
C GLN A 132 -5.77 1.19 14.35
N LEU A 133 -4.47 1.19 14.68
CA LEU A 133 -3.55 2.28 14.36
C LEU A 133 -3.41 2.49 12.85
N TYR A 134 -3.27 1.41 12.07
CA TYR A 134 -3.23 1.54 10.61
C TYR A 134 -4.57 2.04 10.04
N PHE A 135 -5.70 1.57 10.60
CA PHE A 135 -7.01 2.05 10.19
C PHE A 135 -7.13 3.56 10.45
N MET A 136 -6.79 4.00 11.66
CA MET A 136 -6.79 5.42 12.04
C MET A 136 -5.87 6.23 11.12
N ALA A 137 -4.63 5.78 10.90
CA ALA A 137 -3.68 6.49 10.08
C ALA A 137 -4.12 6.56 8.60
N SER A 138 -4.65 5.47 8.04
CA SER A 138 -5.06 5.41 6.63
C SER A 138 -6.41 6.08 6.35
N ARG A 139 -7.31 6.15 7.33
CA ARG A 139 -8.67 6.70 7.16
C ARG A 139 -8.82 8.14 7.62
N TYR A 140 -7.98 8.61 8.55
CA TYR A 140 -8.07 9.98 9.08
C TYR A 140 -6.81 10.79 8.76
N LEU A 141 -5.62 10.26 9.04
CA LEU A 141 -4.38 11.03 8.86
C LEU A 141 -3.99 11.14 7.39
N LEU A 142 -4.12 10.07 6.60
CA LEU A 142 -3.79 10.11 5.17
C LEU A 142 -4.66 11.13 4.40
N PRO A 143 -6.00 11.08 4.43
CA PRO A 143 -6.79 12.10 3.74
C PRO A 143 -6.54 13.50 4.29
N GLY A 144 -6.40 13.68 5.61
CA GLY A 144 -6.01 14.96 6.21
C GLY A 144 -4.67 15.47 5.70
N SER A 145 -3.66 14.59 5.57
CA SER A 145 -2.37 14.95 5.00
C SER A 145 -2.48 15.38 3.55
N LEU A 146 -3.28 14.64 2.73
CA LEU A 146 -3.49 14.99 1.33
C LEU A 146 -4.13 16.36 1.17
N ILE A 147 -5.15 16.69 1.97
CA ILE A 147 -5.76 18.02 1.99
C ILE A 147 -4.70 19.08 2.28
N LEU A 148 -3.90 18.92 3.33
CA LEU A 148 -2.89 19.89 3.73
C LEU A 148 -1.74 20.03 2.73
N LEU A 149 -1.27 18.92 2.15
CA LEU A 149 -0.18 18.92 1.17
C LEU A 149 -0.63 19.47 -0.18
N THR A 150 -1.91 19.32 -0.55
CA THR A 150 -2.46 19.89 -1.79
C THR A 150 -2.88 21.34 -1.65
N LEU A 151 -3.10 21.84 -0.43
CA LEU A 151 -3.58 23.19 -0.14
C LEU A 151 -2.73 24.30 -0.78
N SER A 152 -1.41 24.10 -0.79
CA SER A 152 -0.47 25.09 -1.37
C SER A 152 -0.14 24.84 -2.85
N ILE A 153 -0.64 23.74 -3.43
CA ILE A 153 -0.21 23.30 -4.76
C ILE A 153 -0.68 24.24 -5.87
N SER A 154 0.12 24.34 -6.91
CA SER A 154 -0.28 24.98 -8.17
C SER A 154 -0.54 23.90 -9.22
N LEU A 155 -1.80 23.69 -9.60
CA LEU A 155 -2.15 22.75 -10.68
C LEU A 155 -1.42 23.06 -11.98
N LYS A 156 -1.24 24.36 -12.29
CA LYS A 156 -0.49 24.79 -13.48
C LYS A 156 0.93 24.22 -13.49
N GLU A 157 1.61 24.26 -12.34
CA GLU A 157 2.97 23.72 -12.23
C GLU A 157 2.99 22.18 -12.22
N VAL A 158 1.94 21.53 -11.69
CA VAL A 158 1.79 20.07 -11.78
C VAL A 158 1.61 19.63 -13.24
N PHE A 159 0.76 20.32 -14.01
CA PHE A 159 0.60 20.01 -15.45
C PHE A 159 1.88 20.24 -16.25
N ARG A 160 2.76 21.15 -15.81
CA ARG A 160 4.08 21.37 -16.41
C ARG A 160 5.06 20.20 -16.21
N LEU A 161 4.78 19.25 -15.29
CA LEU A 161 5.58 18.03 -15.17
C LEU A 161 5.57 17.19 -16.44
N GLY A 162 4.56 17.38 -17.30
CA GLY A 162 4.48 16.79 -18.62
C GLY A 162 4.10 15.31 -18.63
N PRO A 163 4.11 14.68 -19.81
CA PRO A 163 3.59 13.32 -19.99
C PRO A 163 4.49 12.22 -19.41
N LYS A 164 5.73 12.53 -19.03
CA LYS A 164 6.70 11.53 -18.52
C LYS A 164 6.20 10.80 -17.29
N ALA A 165 5.44 11.47 -16.40
CA ALA A 165 4.82 10.87 -15.24
C ALA A 165 3.84 9.75 -15.64
N LEU A 166 2.96 10.04 -16.59
CA LEU A 166 1.98 9.08 -17.12
C LEU A 166 2.68 7.93 -17.87
N ILE A 167 3.67 8.24 -18.70
CA ILE A 167 4.44 7.21 -19.43
C ILE A 167 5.13 6.27 -18.45
N MET A 168 5.74 6.77 -17.37
CA MET A 168 6.38 5.95 -16.37
C MET A 168 5.37 5.11 -15.57
N PHE A 169 4.18 5.65 -15.28
CA PHE A 169 3.11 4.89 -14.67
C PHE A 169 2.65 3.72 -15.57
N VAL A 170 2.37 3.98 -16.86
CA VAL A 170 1.96 2.96 -17.83
C VAL A 170 3.07 1.92 -18.03
N ALA A 171 4.34 2.35 -18.10
CA ALA A 171 5.48 1.43 -18.17
C ALA A 171 5.54 0.52 -16.92
N GLY A 172 5.19 1.04 -15.75
CA GLY A 172 5.05 0.24 -14.53
C GLY A 172 3.95 -0.81 -14.65
N THR A 173 2.77 -0.42 -15.14
CA THR A 173 1.65 -1.36 -15.40
C THR A 173 2.08 -2.46 -16.39
N ILE A 174 2.71 -2.09 -17.51
CA ILE A 174 3.23 -3.04 -18.50
C ILE A 174 4.27 -3.97 -17.85
N GLY A 175 5.13 -3.43 -16.99
CA GLY A 175 6.11 -4.20 -16.23
C GLY A 175 5.49 -5.25 -15.32
N VAL A 176 4.35 -4.95 -14.71
CA VAL A 176 3.58 -5.94 -13.93
C VAL A 176 2.94 -6.98 -14.85
N VAL A 177 2.25 -6.54 -15.91
CA VAL A 177 1.51 -7.43 -16.84
C VAL A 177 2.45 -8.44 -17.53
N ILE A 178 3.65 -8.02 -17.92
CA ILE A 178 4.63 -8.88 -18.58
C ILE A 178 5.45 -9.67 -17.56
N GLY A 179 5.77 -9.08 -16.42
CA GLY A 179 6.69 -9.66 -15.45
C GLY A 179 6.17 -10.94 -14.81
N GLY A 180 4.84 -11.04 -14.53
CA GLY A 180 4.23 -12.24 -13.97
C GLY A 180 4.39 -13.46 -14.89
N PRO A 181 3.94 -13.39 -16.16
CA PRO A 181 4.14 -14.47 -17.12
C PRO A 181 5.61 -14.85 -17.32
N LEU A 182 6.52 -13.87 -17.41
CA LEU A 182 7.95 -14.15 -17.55
C LEU A 182 8.55 -14.83 -16.32
N ALA A 183 8.11 -14.45 -15.11
CA ALA A 183 8.55 -15.13 -13.90
C ALA A 183 8.06 -16.58 -13.85
N ILE A 184 6.79 -16.84 -14.15
CA ILE A 184 6.27 -18.21 -14.24
C ILE A 184 7.01 -19.00 -15.31
N LEU A 185 7.16 -18.47 -16.52
CA LEU A 185 7.87 -19.14 -17.62
C LEU A 185 9.30 -19.50 -17.21
N LEU A 186 10.04 -18.59 -16.59
CA LEU A 186 11.40 -18.86 -16.13
C LEU A 186 11.42 -20.01 -15.12
N PHE A 187 10.54 -19.98 -14.12
CA PHE A 187 10.50 -21.03 -13.10
C PHE A 187 9.92 -22.34 -13.62
N SER A 188 9.11 -22.33 -14.67
CA SER A 188 8.67 -23.57 -15.36
C SER A 188 9.85 -24.38 -15.91
N PHE A 189 10.96 -23.71 -16.29
CA PHE A 189 12.19 -24.38 -16.73
C PHE A 189 13.15 -24.75 -15.60
N ILE A 190 13.24 -23.91 -14.54
CA ILE A 190 14.24 -24.06 -13.48
C ILE A 190 13.71 -24.93 -12.34
N ALA A 191 12.45 -24.72 -11.96
CA ALA A 191 11.81 -25.36 -10.82
C ALA A 191 10.29 -25.49 -11.07
N PRO A 192 9.85 -26.36 -11.98
CA PRO A 192 8.44 -26.49 -12.36
C PRO A 192 7.52 -26.77 -11.18
N ASP A 193 7.98 -27.51 -10.20
CA ASP A 193 7.21 -27.84 -8.98
C ASP A 193 6.83 -26.59 -8.14
N VAL A 194 7.57 -25.49 -8.30
CA VAL A 194 7.31 -24.22 -7.58
C VAL A 194 6.15 -23.45 -8.19
N VAL A 195 5.97 -23.50 -9.50
CA VAL A 195 4.99 -22.70 -10.26
C VAL A 195 3.90 -23.54 -10.90
N GLY A 196 4.01 -24.87 -10.83
CA GLY A 196 3.01 -25.81 -11.28
C GLY A 196 1.86 -26.01 -10.30
N GLY A 197 1.30 -27.19 -10.34
CA GLY A 197 0.19 -27.63 -9.48
C GLY A 197 -1.07 -27.89 -10.29
N VAL A 198 -2.00 -28.58 -9.64
CA VAL A 198 -3.35 -28.82 -10.16
C VAL A 198 -4.37 -28.11 -9.28
N PRO A 199 -5.56 -27.81 -9.79
CA PRO A 199 -6.59 -27.20 -8.96
C PRO A 199 -6.80 -27.95 -7.62
N PRO A 200 -6.94 -27.28 -6.48
CA PRO A 200 -6.98 -25.83 -6.28
C PRO A 200 -5.61 -25.21 -5.92
N HIS A 201 -4.50 -25.82 -6.31
CA HIS A 201 -3.12 -25.44 -5.93
C HIS A 201 -2.31 -24.91 -7.13
N GLU A 202 -2.93 -24.50 -8.23
CA GLU A 202 -2.26 -23.88 -9.35
C GLU A 202 -1.68 -22.51 -8.96
N VAL A 203 -0.36 -22.40 -8.95
CA VAL A 203 0.34 -21.21 -8.46
C VAL A 203 0.03 -19.98 -9.30
N TRP A 204 -0.08 -20.12 -10.64
CA TRP A 204 -0.39 -19.03 -11.54
C TRP A 204 -1.73 -18.35 -11.18
N ARG A 205 -2.75 -19.13 -10.76
CA ARG A 205 -4.04 -18.57 -10.32
C ARG A 205 -3.87 -17.72 -9.07
N GLY A 206 -3.15 -18.23 -8.08
CA GLY A 206 -2.83 -17.45 -6.88
C GLY A 206 -2.11 -16.14 -7.21
N MET A 207 -1.14 -16.19 -8.12
CA MET A 207 -0.35 -15.01 -8.53
C MET A 207 -1.18 -13.95 -9.26
N THR A 208 -2.36 -14.28 -9.83
CA THR A 208 -3.27 -13.26 -10.40
C THR A 208 -3.71 -12.25 -9.36
N THR A 209 -3.80 -12.67 -8.09
CA THR A 209 -4.16 -11.79 -6.98
C THR A 209 -3.07 -10.75 -6.72
N ILE A 210 -1.79 -11.13 -6.87
CA ILE A 210 -0.66 -10.19 -6.79
C ILE A 210 -0.72 -9.20 -7.95
N ALA A 211 -1.03 -9.64 -9.18
CA ALA A 211 -1.23 -8.73 -10.31
C ALA A 211 -2.32 -7.69 -10.03
N GLY A 212 -3.44 -8.12 -9.43
CA GLY A 212 -4.51 -7.22 -8.98
C GLY A 212 -4.02 -6.17 -8.00
N SER A 213 -3.26 -6.59 -6.99
CA SER A 213 -2.67 -5.69 -5.99
C SER A 213 -1.66 -4.73 -6.61
N TRP A 214 -0.76 -5.23 -7.46
CA TRP A 214 0.36 -4.45 -8.02
C TRP A 214 -0.03 -3.52 -9.17
N ILE A 215 -1.25 -3.60 -9.70
CA ILE A 215 -1.74 -2.64 -10.70
C ILE A 215 -2.80 -1.73 -10.09
N GLY A 216 -3.71 -2.29 -9.27
CA GLY A 216 -4.90 -1.59 -8.82
C GLY A 216 -5.18 -1.64 -7.31
N GLY A 217 -4.24 -2.19 -6.50
CA GLY A 217 -4.37 -2.24 -5.04
C GLY A 217 -5.31 -3.34 -4.53
N GLY A 218 -5.53 -3.36 -3.20
CA GLY A 218 -6.19 -4.47 -2.50
C GLY A 218 -7.61 -4.80 -2.95
N ALA A 219 -8.37 -3.83 -3.47
CA ALA A 219 -9.70 -4.11 -4.00
C ALA A 219 -9.62 -4.99 -5.27
N ASN A 220 -8.67 -4.69 -6.16
CA ASN A 220 -8.42 -5.50 -7.35
C ASN A 220 -7.77 -6.85 -6.99
N GLN A 221 -6.98 -6.94 -5.92
CA GLN A 221 -6.48 -8.21 -5.40
C GLN A 221 -7.62 -9.15 -5.00
N ALA A 222 -8.59 -8.62 -4.24
CA ALA A 222 -9.77 -9.39 -3.85
C ALA A 222 -10.64 -9.76 -5.06
N ALA A 223 -10.81 -8.85 -6.02
CA ALA A 223 -11.53 -9.13 -7.25
C ALA A 223 -10.88 -10.26 -8.07
N MET A 224 -9.56 -10.26 -8.21
CA MET A 224 -8.83 -11.35 -8.89
C MET A 224 -8.97 -12.68 -8.15
N PHE A 225 -8.95 -12.66 -6.80
CA PHE A 225 -9.22 -13.85 -6.02
C PHE A 225 -10.60 -14.45 -6.34
N GLU A 226 -11.65 -13.65 -6.33
CA GLU A 226 -13.01 -14.12 -6.63
C GLU A 226 -13.15 -14.60 -8.10
N ILE A 227 -12.58 -13.86 -9.05
CA ILE A 227 -12.66 -14.20 -10.49
C ILE A 227 -11.96 -15.54 -10.77
N PHE A 228 -10.72 -15.71 -10.29
CA PHE A 228 -9.91 -16.89 -10.62
C PHE A 228 -10.15 -18.06 -9.67
N ARG A 229 -10.81 -17.84 -8.53
CA ARG A 229 -11.34 -18.89 -7.68
C ARG A 229 -12.54 -19.57 -8.31
N GLY A 230 -13.45 -18.80 -8.89
CA GLY A 230 -14.70 -19.28 -9.50
C GLY A 230 -15.60 -20.06 -8.52
N ASP A 231 -16.66 -20.64 -9.06
CA ASP A 231 -17.60 -21.46 -8.28
C ASP A 231 -16.99 -22.81 -7.86
N GLU A 232 -15.93 -23.26 -8.53
CA GLU A 232 -15.24 -24.53 -8.29
C GLU A 232 -14.17 -24.45 -7.19
N ASN A 233 -14.00 -23.28 -6.55
CA ASN A 233 -13.00 -23.03 -5.51
C ASN A 233 -11.55 -23.34 -5.94
N LEU A 234 -11.15 -22.90 -7.13
CA LEU A 234 -9.85 -23.17 -7.75
C LEU A 234 -8.66 -22.42 -7.09
N ILE A 235 -8.89 -21.60 -6.06
CA ILE A 235 -7.86 -21.00 -5.21
C ILE A 235 -8.26 -21.23 -3.76
N THR A 236 -7.37 -21.86 -2.99
CA THR A 236 -7.58 -22.06 -1.55
C THR A 236 -7.31 -20.79 -0.74
N GLY A 237 -7.92 -20.66 0.44
CA GLY A 237 -7.63 -19.56 1.37
C GLY A 237 -6.15 -19.54 1.81
N SER A 238 -5.49 -20.71 1.95
CA SER A 238 -4.07 -20.79 2.28
C SER A 238 -3.19 -20.24 1.16
N MET A 239 -3.48 -20.57 -0.11
CA MET A 239 -2.77 -19.99 -1.25
C MET A 239 -2.96 -18.47 -1.33
N TYR A 240 -4.19 -17.98 -1.17
CA TYR A 240 -4.45 -16.54 -1.16
C TYR A 240 -3.68 -15.81 -0.05
N SER A 241 -3.65 -16.39 1.17
CA SER A 241 -2.86 -15.85 2.28
C SER A 241 -1.36 -15.80 1.97
N MET A 242 -0.83 -16.84 1.33
CA MET A 242 0.57 -16.87 0.88
C MET A 242 0.84 -15.76 -0.15
N MET A 243 -0.06 -15.56 -1.12
CA MET A 243 0.09 -14.50 -2.14
C MET A 243 0.02 -13.10 -1.52
N ILE A 244 -0.86 -12.85 -0.54
CA ILE A 244 -0.89 -11.60 0.21
C ILE A 244 0.47 -11.36 0.91
N THR A 245 1.07 -12.38 1.49
CA THR A 245 2.35 -12.27 2.18
C THR A 245 3.49 -11.94 1.19
N VAL A 246 3.54 -12.62 0.06
CA VAL A 246 4.50 -12.33 -1.03
C VAL A 246 4.34 -10.91 -1.55
N ASP A 247 3.09 -10.52 -1.86
CA ASP A 247 2.74 -9.18 -2.33
C ASP A 247 3.30 -8.10 -1.40
N ILE A 248 2.92 -8.16 -0.12
CA ILE A 248 3.33 -7.14 0.87
C ILE A 248 4.85 -7.07 0.97
N ILE A 249 5.53 -8.20 1.16
CA ILE A 249 6.97 -8.18 1.42
C ILE A 249 7.76 -7.73 0.19
N VAL A 250 7.45 -8.25 -0.99
CA VAL A 250 8.16 -7.88 -2.22
C VAL A 250 7.92 -6.41 -2.57
N ALA A 251 6.67 -5.91 -2.42
CA ALA A 251 6.34 -4.51 -2.64
C ALA A 251 7.09 -3.57 -1.68
N GLU A 252 7.29 -4.01 -0.43
CA GLU A 252 7.94 -3.19 0.58
C GLU A 252 9.47 -3.26 0.49
N VAL A 253 10.03 -4.41 0.10
CA VAL A 253 11.44 -4.51 -0.29
C VAL A 253 11.72 -3.56 -1.47
N TRP A 254 10.83 -3.50 -2.45
CA TRP A 254 10.95 -2.55 -3.56
C TRP A 254 10.84 -1.09 -3.08
N MET A 255 9.90 -0.78 -2.19
CA MET A 255 9.80 0.55 -1.59
C MET A 255 11.09 0.97 -0.88
N PHE A 256 11.73 0.04 -0.17
CA PHE A 256 13.03 0.26 0.46
C PHE A 256 14.07 0.75 -0.57
N PHE A 257 14.21 0.06 -1.72
CA PHE A 257 15.15 0.46 -2.77
C PHE A 257 14.78 1.81 -3.41
N LEU A 258 13.49 2.08 -3.61
CA LEU A 258 13.03 3.37 -4.12
C LEU A 258 13.42 4.50 -3.16
N LEU A 259 13.21 4.33 -1.86
CA LEU A 259 13.55 5.34 -0.86
C LEU A 259 15.07 5.54 -0.73
N LEU A 260 15.88 4.47 -0.82
CA LEU A 260 17.35 4.58 -0.92
C LEU A 260 17.79 5.42 -2.13
N GLY A 261 17.08 5.27 -3.24
CA GLY A 261 17.34 6.01 -4.47
C GLY A 261 17.04 7.51 -4.35
N VAL A 262 16.12 7.93 -3.47
CA VAL A 262 15.77 9.35 -3.26
C VAL A 262 17.02 10.16 -2.90
N GLY A 263 17.82 9.68 -1.94
CA GLY A 263 19.07 10.33 -1.54
C GLY A 263 20.16 10.36 -2.63
N LYS A 264 19.98 9.56 -3.70
CA LYS A 264 20.90 9.44 -4.84
C LYS A 264 20.28 9.92 -6.15
N SER A 265 19.13 10.58 -6.10
CA SER A 265 18.33 10.97 -7.28
C SER A 265 19.14 11.72 -8.32
N ALA A 266 19.96 12.69 -7.93
CA ALA A 266 20.82 13.44 -8.84
C ALA A 266 21.86 12.55 -9.60
N ARG A 267 22.35 11.46 -8.98
CA ARG A 267 23.23 10.51 -9.65
C ARG A 267 22.46 9.62 -10.64
N ILE A 268 21.26 9.21 -10.26
CA ILE A 268 20.37 8.38 -11.09
C ILE A 268 19.89 9.20 -12.30
N ASP A 269 19.52 10.47 -12.09
CA ASP A 269 19.10 11.39 -13.15
C ASP A 269 20.22 11.62 -14.18
N ARG A 270 21.47 11.75 -13.71
CA ARG A 270 22.63 11.80 -14.63
C ARG A 270 22.79 10.51 -15.45
N PHE A 271 22.60 9.34 -14.83
CA PHE A 271 22.62 8.08 -15.56
C PHE A 271 21.53 7.99 -16.64
N PHE A 272 20.32 8.47 -16.35
CA PHE A 272 19.22 8.54 -17.31
C PHE A 272 19.38 9.68 -18.33
N LYS A 273 20.33 10.58 -18.14
CA LYS A 273 20.42 11.87 -18.86
C LYS A 273 19.07 12.62 -18.76
N ALA A 274 18.46 12.56 -17.60
CA ALA A 274 17.13 13.09 -17.36
C ALA A 274 17.11 14.60 -17.32
N ASP A 275 16.03 15.17 -17.84
CA ASP A 275 15.70 16.57 -17.63
C ASP A 275 14.75 16.67 -16.43
N SER A 276 15.31 17.05 -15.27
CA SER A 276 14.57 17.26 -14.02
C SER A 276 14.07 18.70 -13.84
N SER A 277 14.24 19.56 -14.85
CA SER A 277 13.90 20.99 -14.77
C SER A 277 12.44 21.23 -14.34
N SER A 278 11.48 20.46 -14.83
CA SER A 278 10.07 20.59 -14.46
C SER A 278 9.82 20.24 -12.98
N VAL A 279 10.48 19.21 -12.44
CA VAL A 279 10.38 18.82 -11.03
C VAL A 279 11.03 19.88 -10.14
N GLU A 280 12.22 20.35 -10.51
CA GLU A 280 12.92 21.42 -9.80
C GLU A 280 12.16 22.75 -9.87
N SER A 281 11.54 23.08 -11.00
CA SER A 281 10.69 24.25 -11.13
C SER A 281 9.50 24.21 -10.19
N LEU A 282 8.84 23.05 -10.05
CA LEU A 282 7.75 22.89 -9.10
C LEU A 282 8.23 23.05 -7.66
N LYS A 283 9.34 22.40 -7.29
CA LYS A 283 9.94 22.55 -5.94
C LYS A 283 10.30 24.02 -5.64
N ASN A 284 10.97 24.69 -6.57
CA ASN A 284 11.38 26.09 -6.42
C ASN A 284 10.16 27.01 -6.31
N TYR A 285 9.13 26.80 -7.13
CA TYR A 285 7.88 27.53 -7.02
C TYR A 285 7.27 27.40 -5.62
N MET A 286 7.17 26.15 -5.11
CA MET A 286 6.61 25.88 -3.80
C MET A 286 7.46 26.47 -2.67
N HIS A 287 8.78 26.35 -2.76
CA HIS A 287 9.69 26.94 -1.77
C HIS A 287 9.55 28.47 -1.72
N ASN A 288 9.56 29.14 -2.89
CA ASN A 288 9.44 30.58 -2.97
C ASN A 288 8.05 31.07 -2.51
N PHE A 289 6.98 30.31 -2.84
CA PHE A 289 5.66 30.58 -2.34
C PHE A 289 5.58 30.49 -0.83
N SER A 290 6.04 29.36 -0.24
CA SER A 290 6.04 29.15 1.21
C SER A 290 6.83 30.25 1.93
N LYS A 291 8.04 30.57 1.47
CA LYS A 291 8.90 31.62 2.05
C LYS A 291 8.25 32.99 2.02
N LYS A 292 7.50 33.31 0.93
CA LYS A 292 6.82 34.62 0.79
C LYS A 292 5.71 34.83 1.82
N ILE A 293 5.04 33.76 2.26
CA ILE A 293 3.90 33.80 3.20
C ILE A 293 4.26 33.27 4.59
N GLU A 294 5.55 32.92 4.81
CA GLU A 294 6.03 32.37 6.09
C GLU A 294 5.74 33.34 7.24
N ARG A 295 5.21 32.79 8.33
CA ARG A 295 4.92 33.51 9.57
C ARG A 295 5.07 32.59 10.77
N VAL A 296 5.24 33.17 11.94
CA VAL A 296 5.18 32.44 13.21
C VAL A 296 3.71 31.98 13.42
N PRO A 297 3.44 30.68 13.51
CA PRO A 297 2.09 30.17 13.64
C PRO A 297 1.47 30.59 14.99
N SER A 298 0.26 31.07 14.97
CA SER A 298 -0.55 31.30 16.15
C SER A 298 -1.30 30.00 16.55
N PHE A 299 -1.87 29.97 17.77
CA PHE A 299 -2.76 28.88 18.18
C PHE A 299 -3.97 28.75 17.24
N THR A 300 -4.51 29.90 16.79
CA THR A 300 -5.60 29.95 15.81
C THR A 300 -5.19 29.31 14.47
N ASP A 301 -3.96 29.58 13.98
CA ASP A 301 -3.47 28.95 12.76
C ASP A 301 -3.48 27.42 12.86
N PHE A 302 -2.95 26.86 13.95
CA PHE A 302 -2.98 25.41 14.18
C PHE A 302 -4.40 24.86 14.24
N THR A 303 -5.30 25.54 14.96
CA THR A 303 -6.70 25.12 15.08
C THR A 303 -7.39 25.11 13.71
N VAL A 304 -7.16 26.16 12.88
CA VAL A 304 -7.73 26.22 11.54
C VAL A 304 -7.15 25.15 10.61
N ILE A 305 -5.84 24.92 10.65
CA ILE A 305 -5.19 23.87 9.84
C ILE A 305 -5.76 22.49 10.18
N LEU A 306 -5.88 22.16 11.47
CA LEU A 306 -6.47 20.89 11.92
C LEU A 306 -7.96 20.80 11.59
N GLY A 307 -8.69 21.92 11.75
CA GLY A 307 -10.10 22.03 11.38
C GLY A 307 -10.34 21.79 9.88
N ILE A 308 -9.50 22.37 9.02
CA ILE A 308 -9.52 22.12 7.57
C ILE A 308 -9.22 20.64 7.30
N ALA A 309 -8.12 20.09 7.85
CA ALA A 309 -7.71 18.71 7.61
C ALA A 309 -8.82 17.72 8.00
N PHE A 310 -9.29 17.77 9.23
CA PHE A 310 -10.23 16.77 9.74
C PHE A 310 -11.69 17.08 9.38
N GLY A 311 -12.07 18.35 9.27
CA GLY A 311 -13.41 18.74 8.81
C GLY A 311 -13.68 18.26 7.39
N LEU A 312 -12.74 18.51 6.47
CA LEU A 312 -12.87 18.03 5.09
C LEU A 312 -12.65 16.52 4.96
N THR A 313 -11.83 15.90 5.82
CA THR A 313 -11.77 14.43 5.91
C THR A 313 -13.13 13.86 6.31
N GLY A 314 -13.80 14.45 7.31
CA GLY A 314 -15.15 14.06 7.70
C GLY A 314 -16.17 14.20 6.57
N LEU A 315 -16.13 15.32 5.82
CA LEU A 315 -16.96 15.52 4.64
C LEU A 315 -16.65 14.49 3.54
N ALA A 316 -15.38 14.17 3.31
CA ALA A 316 -14.98 13.13 2.35
C ALA A 316 -15.51 11.74 2.76
N HIS A 317 -15.49 11.41 4.05
CA HIS A 317 -16.12 10.20 4.58
C HIS A 317 -17.62 10.18 4.34
N LEU A 318 -18.33 11.26 4.65
CA LEU A 318 -19.77 11.37 4.42
C LEU A 318 -20.11 11.16 2.94
N LEU A 319 -19.44 11.87 2.05
CA LEU A 319 -19.71 11.74 0.62
C LEU A 319 -19.32 10.36 0.07
N SER A 320 -18.21 9.79 0.51
CA SER A 320 -17.79 8.45 0.09
C SER A 320 -18.78 7.37 0.53
N SER A 321 -19.41 7.52 1.72
CA SER A 321 -20.43 6.59 2.23
C SER A 321 -21.76 6.67 1.45
N ILE A 322 -21.98 7.73 0.68
CA ILE A 322 -23.14 7.89 -0.20
C ILE A 322 -22.81 7.45 -1.62
N ILE A 323 -21.67 7.91 -2.14
CA ILE A 323 -21.30 7.69 -3.56
C ILE A 323 -20.97 6.22 -3.83
N ALA A 324 -20.16 5.58 -2.99
CA ALA A 324 -19.71 4.22 -3.25
C ALA A 324 -20.88 3.18 -3.28
N PRO A 325 -21.83 3.17 -2.30
CA PRO A 325 -23.00 2.31 -2.37
C PRO A 325 -23.92 2.63 -3.56
N ALA A 326 -24.14 3.93 -3.85
CA ALA A 326 -24.97 4.32 -4.99
C ALA A 326 -24.43 3.80 -6.32
N ILE A 327 -23.10 3.81 -6.50
CA ILE A 327 -22.49 3.23 -7.71
C ILE A 327 -22.61 1.71 -7.72
N LYS A 328 -22.43 1.04 -6.58
CA LYS A 328 -22.64 -0.42 -6.48
C LYS A 328 -24.04 -0.84 -6.86
N GLU A 329 -25.04 -0.06 -6.47
CA GLU A 329 -26.45 -0.36 -6.73
C GLU A 329 -26.85 -0.05 -8.17
N ASN A 330 -26.46 1.13 -8.69
CA ASN A 330 -26.96 1.62 -9.99
C ASN A 330 -26.03 1.29 -11.17
N ALA A 331 -24.74 0.99 -10.91
CA ALA A 331 -23.74 0.70 -11.93
C ALA A 331 -22.74 -0.36 -11.45
N PRO A 332 -23.18 -1.60 -11.13
CA PRO A 332 -22.32 -2.64 -10.56
C PRO A 332 -21.08 -2.93 -11.42
N TYR A 333 -21.23 -2.90 -12.76
CA TYR A 333 -20.09 -3.06 -13.67
C TYR A 333 -18.97 -2.01 -13.42
N LEU A 334 -19.35 -0.74 -13.23
CA LEU A 334 -18.38 0.32 -12.92
C LEU A 334 -17.81 0.16 -11.50
N ALA A 335 -18.65 -0.29 -10.55
CA ALA A 335 -18.23 -0.54 -9.18
C ALA A 335 -17.11 -1.59 -9.12
N ASP A 336 -17.25 -2.69 -9.82
CA ASP A 336 -16.34 -3.84 -9.75
C ASP A 336 -15.13 -3.66 -10.67
N THR A 337 -15.36 -3.19 -11.90
CA THR A 337 -14.30 -3.07 -12.92
C THR A 337 -13.30 -1.95 -12.62
N PHE A 338 -13.78 -0.80 -12.12
CA PHE A 338 -12.95 0.39 -11.88
C PHE A 338 -12.76 0.72 -10.40
N SER A 339 -13.14 -0.20 -9.51
CA SER A 339 -13.10 0.01 -8.06
C SER A 339 -13.91 1.23 -7.57
N LEU A 340 -14.85 1.73 -8.38
CA LEU A 340 -15.69 2.89 -8.03
C LEU A 340 -16.71 2.57 -6.91
N GLY A 341 -16.91 1.29 -6.60
CA GLY A 341 -17.65 0.83 -5.42
C GLY A 341 -16.84 0.94 -4.10
N SER A 342 -15.57 1.34 -4.16
CA SER A 342 -14.71 1.44 -2.98
C SER A 342 -14.89 2.78 -2.25
N GLY A 343 -15.34 2.74 -0.99
CA GLY A 343 -15.40 3.94 -0.15
C GLY A 343 -14.00 4.57 0.08
N PHE A 344 -12.95 3.75 0.14
CA PHE A 344 -11.59 4.27 0.28
C PHE A 344 -11.11 5.02 -0.97
N PHE A 345 -11.44 4.53 -2.16
CA PHE A 345 -11.17 5.24 -3.41
C PHE A 345 -11.75 6.67 -3.35
N TRP A 346 -13.05 6.78 -3.05
CA TRP A 346 -13.72 8.07 -2.98
C TRP A 346 -13.20 8.96 -1.87
N LEU A 347 -12.85 8.40 -0.70
CA LEU A 347 -12.25 9.14 0.39
C LEU A 347 -10.95 9.87 -0.07
N ILE A 348 -10.07 9.17 -0.78
CA ILE A 348 -8.79 9.71 -1.25
C ILE A 348 -9.00 10.73 -2.38
N VAL A 349 -9.88 10.42 -3.34
CA VAL A 349 -10.21 11.31 -4.46
C VAL A 349 -10.82 12.62 -3.95
N LEU A 350 -11.81 12.53 -3.06
CA LEU A 350 -12.49 13.71 -2.50
C LEU A 350 -11.55 14.54 -1.62
N ALA A 351 -10.76 13.91 -0.75
CA ALA A 351 -9.77 14.62 0.07
C ALA A 351 -8.79 15.42 -0.81
N THR A 352 -8.27 14.79 -1.87
CA THR A 352 -7.37 15.47 -2.81
C THR A 352 -8.09 16.61 -3.56
N ALA A 353 -9.32 16.36 -4.02
CA ALA A 353 -10.13 17.38 -4.70
C ALA A 353 -10.42 18.60 -3.80
N PHE A 354 -10.75 18.37 -2.52
CA PHE A 354 -10.97 19.45 -1.57
C PHE A 354 -9.71 20.27 -1.32
N GLY A 355 -8.57 19.63 -1.13
CA GLY A 355 -7.30 20.32 -0.97
C GLY A 355 -6.94 21.16 -2.21
N ILE A 356 -7.14 20.59 -3.42
CA ILE A 356 -6.98 21.33 -4.68
C ILE A 356 -7.96 22.52 -4.76
N ALA A 357 -9.24 22.31 -4.45
CA ALA A 357 -10.23 23.40 -4.47
C ALA A 357 -9.83 24.54 -3.52
N LEU A 358 -9.38 24.21 -2.31
CA LEU A 358 -8.89 25.20 -1.36
C LEU A 358 -7.61 25.92 -1.82
N SER A 359 -6.80 25.29 -2.67
CA SER A 359 -5.58 25.92 -3.20
C SER A 359 -5.85 27.17 -4.06
N PHE A 360 -7.08 27.34 -4.57
CA PHE A 360 -7.54 28.55 -5.28
C PHE A 360 -8.08 29.63 -4.34
N THR A 361 -8.11 29.38 -3.03
CA THR A 361 -8.64 30.31 -2.02
C THR A 361 -7.53 30.89 -1.15
N LYS A 362 -7.89 31.81 -0.24
CA LYS A 362 -6.96 32.35 0.77
C LYS A 362 -6.46 31.27 1.75
N ALA A 363 -7.13 30.12 1.83
CA ALA A 363 -6.72 28.99 2.68
C ALA A 363 -5.31 28.49 2.34
N ARG A 364 -4.84 28.62 1.08
CA ARG A 364 -3.46 28.29 0.69
C ARG A 364 -2.40 29.02 1.53
N ASN A 365 -2.72 30.20 2.09
CA ASN A 365 -1.79 30.98 2.90
C ASN A 365 -1.48 30.33 4.27
N TYR A 366 -2.23 29.30 4.69
CA TYR A 366 -1.89 28.49 5.88
C TYR A 366 -0.63 27.64 5.67
N GLU A 367 -0.15 27.51 4.42
CA GLU A 367 1.18 26.97 4.15
C GLU A 367 2.28 27.76 4.88
N GLY A 368 2.15 29.09 4.97
CA GLY A 368 3.06 29.95 5.71
C GLY A 368 3.06 29.71 7.22
N ALA A 369 1.99 29.13 7.75
CA ALA A 369 1.88 28.67 9.15
C ALA A 369 2.25 27.16 9.31
N GLY A 370 2.71 26.49 8.25
CA GLY A 370 3.21 25.12 8.31
C GLY A 370 2.17 24.03 8.03
N ALA A 371 1.14 24.29 7.22
CA ALA A 371 0.14 23.29 6.86
C ALA A 371 0.77 22.01 6.30
N SER A 372 1.71 22.13 5.34
CA SER A 372 2.41 20.97 4.78
C SER A 372 3.31 20.26 5.79
N LYS A 373 3.87 20.97 6.78
CA LYS A 373 4.67 20.35 7.85
C LYS A 373 3.79 19.42 8.70
N ILE A 374 2.57 19.86 9.05
CA ILE A 374 1.59 19.03 9.78
C ILE A 374 1.15 17.84 8.93
N GLY A 375 0.82 18.06 7.66
CA GLY A 375 0.53 16.99 6.70
C GLY A 375 1.66 15.96 6.60
N GLY A 376 2.92 16.44 6.63
CA GLY A 376 4.11 15.58 6.68
C GLY A 376 4.16 14.70 7.93
N VAL A 377 3.87 15.24 9.10
CA VAL A 377 3.78 14.45 10.36
C VAL A 377 2.75 13.34 10.23
N PHE A 378 1.58 13.62 9.66
CA PHE A 378 0.54 12.61 9.42
C PHE A 378 1.03 11.49 8.50
N ILE A 379 1.79 11.83 7.44
CA ILE A 379 2.44 10.84 6.55
C ILE A 379 3.44 9.97 7.33
N TYR A 380 4.28 10.55 8.19
CA TYR A 380 5.26 9.77 8.94
C TYR A 380 4.60 8.81 9.94
N ILE A 381 3.51 9.21 10.58
CA ILE A 381 2.71 8.33 11.43
C ILE A 381 2.12 7.18 10.60
N LEU A 382 1.54 7.49 9.43
CA LEU A 382 1.03 6.46 8.51
C LEU A 382 2.14 5.47 8.12
N VAL A 383 3.31 5.97 7.73
CA VAL A 383 4.46 5.15 7.34
C VAL A 383 4.89 4.20 8.45
N ALA A 384 4.95 4.67 9.70
CA ALA A 384 5.26 3.83 10.83
C ALA A 384 4.23 2.70 11.03
N THR A 385 2.93 3.00 10.84
CA THR A 385 1.87 1.97 10.92
C THR A 385 1.89 1.01 9.73
N ILE A 386 2.34 1.44 8.54
CA ILE A 386 2.56 0.55 7.40
C ILE A 386 3.71 -0.41 7.72
N GLY A 387 4.84 0.10 8.24
CA GLY A 387 5.99 -0.73 8.63
C GLY A 387 5.60 -1.82 9.64
N MET A 388 4.72 -1.52 10.59
CA MET A 388 4.20 -2.50 11.54
C MET A 388 3.49 -3.70 10.86
N LYS A 389 2.97 -3.55 9.65
CA LYS A 389 2.28 -4.63 8.92
C LYS A 389 3.23 -5.66 8.32
N MET A 390 4.52 -5.39 8.26
CA MET A 390 5.50 -6.27 7.64
C MET A 390 6.17 -7.18 8.68
N ASN A 391 6.11 -8.50 8.42
CA ASN A 391 6.92 -9.50 9.10
C ASN A 391 8.02 -9.98 8.15
N VAL A 392 9.26 -9.56 8.39
CA VAL A 392 10.39 -9.87 7.50
C VAL A 392 10.72 -11.37 7.51
N MET A 393 10.44 -12.09 8.61
CA MET A 393 10.74 -13.52 8.73
C MET A 393 9.81 -14.41 7.90
N ALA A 394 8.65 -13.90 7.46
CA ALA A 394 7.71 -14.65 6.63
C ALA A 394 8.30 -15.09 5.26
N VAL A 395 9.37 -14.43 4.78
CA VAL A 395 10.11 -14.84 3.58
C VAL A 395 10.67 -16.26 3.72
N PHE A 396 11.08 -16.64 4.92
CA PHE A 396 11.68 -17.97 5.17
C PHE A 396 10.67 -19.10 5.23
N GLU A 397 9.37 -18.80 5.25
CA GLU A 397 8.31 -19.81 5.26
C GLU A 397 8.08 -20.46 3.89
N ASN A 398 8.14 -19.65 2.80
CA ASN A 398 7.95 -20.11 1.44
C ASN A 398 8.95 -19.43 0.48
N PRO A 399 10.26 -19.70 0.63
CA PRO A 399 11.30 -18.93 -0.06
C PRO A 399 11.21 -19.04 -1.58
N ALA A 400 10.75 -20.17 -2.12
CA ALA A 400 10.66 -20.39 -3.56
C ALA A 400 9.61 -19.45 -4.22
N ILE A 401 8.43 -19.30 -3.61
CA ILE A 401 7.39 -18.39 -4.12
C ILE A 401 7.84 -16.92 -3.99
N PHE A 402 8.57 -16.58 -2.93
CA PHE A 402 9.18 -15.25 -2.83
C PHE A 402 10.19 -14.97 -3.96
N LEU A 403 10.98 -15.96 -4.37
CA LEU A 403 11.89 -15.82 -5.50
C LEU A 403 11.12 -15.59 -6.82
N VAL A 404 9.98 -16.25 -7.03
CA VAL A 404 9.11 -15.96 -8.18
C VAL A 404 8.61 -14.50 -8.12
N GLY A 405 8.08 -14.05 -6.98
CA GLY A 405 7.64 -12.67 -6.79
C GLY A 405 8.77 -11.64 -6.98
N LEU A 406 9.97 -11.95 -6.46
CA LEU A 406 11.16 -11.11 -6.64
C LEU A 406 11.59 -11.04 -8.11
N THR A 407 11.56 -12.16 -8.84
CA THR A 407 11.85 -12.21 -10.29
C THR A 407 10.86 -11.33 -11.04
N TRP A 408 9.58 -11.45 -10.72
CA TRP A 408 8.55 -10.56 -11.28
C TRP A 408 8.86 -9.09 -11.04
N MET A 409 9.20 -8.73 -9.81
CA MET A 409 9.58 -7.35 -9.45
C MET A 409 10.82 -6.89 -10.22
N ILE A 410 11.83 -7.76 -10.41
CA ILE A 410 13.03 -7.44 -11.21
C ILE A 410 12.65 -7.11 -12.65
N VAL A 411 11.76 -7.87 -13.28
CA VAL A 411 11.27 -7.57 -14.64
C VAL A 411 10.59 -6.20 -14.69
N HIS A 412 9.69 -5.92 -13.72
CA HIS A 412 9.06 -4.61 -13.59
C HIS A 412 10.09 -3.48 -13.50
N VAL A 413 11.09 -3.64 -12.65
CA VAL A 413 12.16 -2.64 -12.46
C VAL A 413 12.99 -2.46 -13.74
N VAL A 414 13.36 -3.55 -14.43
CA VAL A 414 14.10 -3.47 -15.70
C VAL A 414 13.32 -2.68 -16.74
N ILE A 415 12.03 -2.95 -16.90
CA ILE A 415 11.17 -2.21 -17.86
C ILE A 415 11.14 -0.73 -17.49
N LEU A 416 10.95 -0.40 -16.21
CA LEU A 416 10.96 0.99 -15.75
C LEU A 416 12.29 1.70 -16.03
N VAL A 417 13.42 1.03 -15.74
CA VAL A 417 14.76 1.59 -15.96
C VAL A 417 15.02 1.80 -17.46
N VAL A 418 14.64 0.85 -18.30
CA VAL A 418 14.78 0.95 -19.76
C VAL A 418 13.94 2.11 -20.30
N VAL A 419 12.66 2.18 -19.93
CA VAL A 419 11.78 3.26 -20.39
C VAL A 419 12.27 4.61 -19.88
N ALA A 420 12.64 4.73 -18.59
CA ALA A 420 13.19 5.96 -18.02
C ALA A 420 14.44 6.43 -18.78
N LYS A 421 15.31 5.50 -19.18
CA LYS A 421 16.52 5.80 -19.98
C LYS A 421 16.17 6.31 -21.38
N ILE A 422 15.21 5.66 -22.05
CA ILE A 422 14.78 6.03 -23.40
C ILE A 422 14.16 7.43 -23.43
N ILE A 423 13.19 7.69 -22.53
CA ILE A 423 12.48 8.99 -22.50
C ILE A 423 13.20 10.05 -21.65
N ARG A 424 14.36 9.71 -21.10
CA ARG A 424 15.14 10.57 -20.19
C ARG A 424 14.27 11.10 -19.05
N ALA A 425 13.54 10.20 -18.37
CA ALA A 425 12.68 10.53 -17.26
C ALA A 425 13.50 10.72 -15.98
N PRO A 426 13.21 11.75 -15.17
CA PRO A 426 13.73 11.85 -13.81
C PRO A 426 13.38 10.64 -12.95
N TYR A 427 14.26 10.30 -12.03
CA TYR A 427 14.05 9.21 -11.07
C TYR A 427 12.75 9.38 -10.26
N PHE A 428 12.37 10.61 -10.00
CA PHE A 428 11.08 10.94 -9.38
C PHE A 428 9.90 10.24 -10.09
N PHE A 429 9.82 10.35 -11.43
CA PHE A 429 8.72 9.75 -12.19
C PHE A 429 8.79 8.23 -12.21
N LEU A 430 9.99 7.65 -12.24
CA LEU A 430 10.17 6.21 -12.10
C LEU A 430 9.66 5.72 -10.74
N ALA A 431 10.10 6.36 -9.65
CA ALA A 431 9.77 5.95 -8.30
C ALA A 431 8.27 6.09 -8.00
N VAL A 432 7.69 7.25 -8.34
CA VAL A 432 6.28 7.54 -8.07
C VAL A 432 5.36 6.77 -9.02
N GLY A 433 5.72 6.64 -10.31
CA GLY A 433 4.97 5.86 -11.28
C GLY A 433 4.92 4.38 -10.92
N SER A 434 6.05 3.81 -10.48
CA SER A 434 6.09 2.44 -9.96
C SER A 434 5.21 2.28 -8.73
N LYS A 435 5.34 3.17 -7.74
CA LYS A 435 4.60 3.03 -6.48
C LYS A 435 3.12 3.40 -6.59
N ALA A 436 2.74 4.14 -7.63
CA ALA A 436 1.33 4.37 -7.98
C ALA A 436 0.64 3.08 -8.45
N ASN A 437 1.39 2.19 -9.10
CA ASN A 437 0.97 0.82 -9.38
C ASN A 437 1.07 -0.02 -8.08
N ILE A 438 2.28 -0.24 -7.58
CA ILE A 438 2.58 -1.16 -6.48
C ILE A 438 2.40 -0.46 -5.13
N GLY A 439 1.20 -0.54 -4.55
CA GLY A 439 0.83 0.07 -3.28
C GLY A 439 -0.16 1.24 -3.38
N GLY A 440 -0.41 1.75 -4.59
CA GLY A 440 -1.52 2.66 -4.89
C GLY A 440 -1.53 3.94 -4.05
N ALA A 441 -2.75 4.42 -3.72
CA ALA A 441 -2.97 5.70 -3.05
C ALA A 441 -2.46 5.76 -1.60
N ALA A 442 -2.14 4.63 -0.97
CA ALA A 442 -1.56 4.62 0.37
C ALA A 442 -0.07 4.93 0.38
N SER A 443 0.69 4.51 -0.64
CA SER A 443 2.15 4.59 -0.63
C SER A 443 2.75 5.51 -1.71
N ALA A 444 2.10 5.71 -2.86
CA ALA A 444 2.62 6.62 -3.88
C ALA A 444 2.79 8.07 -3.41
N PRO A 445 1.84 8.67 -2.65
CA PRO A 445 2.04 10.00 -2.06
C PRO A 445 3.23 10.04 -1.09
N VAL A 446 3.45 8.96 -0.35
CA VAL A 446 4.57 8.84 0.60
C VAL A 446 5.91 8.90 -0.13
N VAL A 447 6.06 8.11 -1.20
CA VAL A 447 7.28 8.13 -2.03
C VAL A 447 7.45 9.48 -2.72
N ALA A 448 6.38 10.08 -3.22
CA ALA A 448 6.45 11.42 -3.80
C ALA A 448 6.87 12.49 -2.79
N ALA A 449 6.33 12.42 -1.56
CA ALA A 449 6.69 13.32 -0.46
C ALA A 449 8.14 13.15 0.01
N ALA A 450 8.73 11.98 -0.17
CA ALA A 450 10.15 11.74 0.14
C ALA A 450 11.10 12.58 -0.75
N PHE A 451 10.70 12.90 -1.98
CA PHE A 451 11.43 13.86 -2.82
C PHE A 451 11.15 15.31 -2.41
N HIS A 452 9.91 15.65 -2.17
CA HIS A 452 9.46 16.91 -1.59
C HIS A 452 7.97 16.80 -1.18
N PRO A 453 7.56 17.33 -0.01
CA PRO A 453 6.17 17.23 0.46
C PRO A 453 5.11 17.70 -0.57
N SER A 454 5.40 18.79 -1.30
CA SER A 454 4.49 19.31 -2.33
C SER A 454 4.27 18.40 -3.54
N LEU A 455 5.04 17.32 -3.68
CA LEU A 455 4.90 16.36 -4.78
C LEU A 455 3.93 15.22 -4.45
N ALA A 456 3.48 15.08 -3.19
CA ALA A 456 2.57 14.03 -2.77
C ALA A 456 1.31 13.91 -3.66
N PRO A 457 0.66 15.00 -4.09
CA PRO A 457 -0.52 14.92 -4.95
C PRO A 457 -0.27 14.27 -6.31
N VAL A 458 0.95 14.36 -6.84
CA VAL A 458 1.30 13.67 -8.10
C VAL A 458 1.19 12.15 -7.91
N GLY A 459 1.63 11.65 -6.75
CA GLY A 459 1.48 10.24 -6.38
C GLY A 459 0.01 9.80 -6.31
N VAL A 460 -0.87 10.65 -5.74
CA VAL A 460 -2.32 10.36 -5.67
C VAL A 460 -2.93 10.30 -7.05
N LEU A 461 -2.66 11.32 -7.90
CA LEU A 461 -3.24 11.39 -9.25
C LEU A 461 -2.87 10.15 -10.08
N LEU A 462 -1.61 9.71 -10.00
CA LEU A 462 -1.17 8.49 -10.70
C LEU A 462 -1.80 7.23 -10.08
N ALA A 463 -1.93 7.14 -8.75
CA ALA A 463 -2.52 5.98 -8.09
C ALA A 463 -4.01 5.80 -8.45
N VAL A 464 -4.76 6.90 -8.66
CA VAL A 464 -6.16 6.83 -9.12
C VAL A 464 -6.26 6.15 -10.48
N LEU A 465 -5.29 6.37 -11.39
CA LEU A 465 -5.24 5.66 -12.67
C LEU A 465 -5.01 4.15 -12.48
N GLY A 466 -4.24 3.77 -11.46
CA GLY A 466 -4.02 2.36 -11.10
C GLY A 466 -5.32 1.63 -10.77
N TYR A 467 -6.22 2.25 -10.02
CA TYR A 467 -7.53 1.66 -9.72
C TYR A 467 -8.35 1.41 -11.00
N ALA A 468 -8.33 2.33 -11.96
CA ALA A 468 -9.06 2.18 -13.21
C ALA A 468 -8.49 1.08 -14.12
N MET A 469 -7.15 0.90 -14.11
CA MET A 469 -6.46 -0.08 -14.97
C MET A 469 -6.32 -1.45 -14.30
N GLY A 470 -6.50 -1.54 -12.98
CA GLY A 470 -6.14 -2.69 -12.16
C GLY A 470 -6.81 -3.99 -12.59
N THR A 471 -8.12 -3.99 -12.74
CA THR A 471 -8.89 -5.19 -13.11
C THR A 471 -8.49 -5.72 -14.48
N TYR A 472 -8.48 -4.86 -15.51
CA TYR A 472 -8.15 -5.30 -16.87
C TYR A 472 -6.68 -5.72 -17.00
N GLY A 473 -5.76 -4.95 -16.43
CA GLY A 473 -4.33 -5.29 -16.44
C GLY A 473 -4.06 -6.62 -15.74
N ALA A 474 -4.70 -6.87 -14.60
CA ALA A 474 -4.55 -8.11 -13.85
C ALA A 474 -5.19 -9.32 -14.57
N LEU A 475 -6.34 -9.14 -15.24
CA LEU A 475 -6.96 -10.18 -16.07
C LEU A 475 -6.03 -10.57 -17.21
N ILE A 476 -5.50 -9.59 -17.96
CA ILE A 476 -4.55 -9.85 -19.05
C ILE A 476 -3.32 -10.59 -18.51
N CYS A 477 -2.74 -10.12 -17.41
CA CYS A 477 -1.62 -10.76 -16.73
C CYS A 477 -1.96 -12.21 -16.36
N GLY A 478 -3.13 -12.45 -15.78
CA GLY A 478 -3.60 -13.76 -15.36
C GLY A 478 -3.72 -14.75 -16.52
N TYR A 479 -4.35 -14.36 -17.62
CA TYR A 479 -4.46 -15.22 -18.82
C TYR A 479 -3.11 -15.48 -19.46
N LEU A 480 -2.19 -14.50 -19.46
CA LEU A 480 -0.83 -14.72 -19.95
C LEU A 480 -0.06 -15.67 -19.03
N MET A 481 -0.24 -15.59 -17.69
CA MET A 481 0.35 -16.54 -16.74
C MET A 481 -0.21 -17.95 -16.95
N GLN A 482 -1.51 -18.08 -17.18
CA GLN A 482 -2.15 -19.36 -17.50
C GLN A 482 -1.55 -20.02 -18.74
N ALA A 483 -1.30 -19.23 -19.79
CA ALA A 483 -0.78 -19.73 -21.07
C ALA A 483 0.66 -20.24 -20.99
N VAL A 484 1.43 -19.86 -19.98
CA VAL A 484 2.86 -20.23 -19.81
C VAL A 484 3.11 -21.11 -18.58
N ALA A 485 2.10 -21.38 -17.77
CA ALA A 485 2.19 -22.27 -16.63
C ALA A 485 2.41 -23.72 -17.07
N PRO A 486 3.22 -24.53 -16.32
CA PRO A 486 3.50 -25.93 -16.64
C PRO A 486 2.30 -26.85 -16.44
#